data_423610659f213fe867b4ba85d979bc1e
#
_entry.id   423610659f213fe867b4ba85d979bc1e
#
_cell.length_a   1.000
_cell.length_b   1.000
_cell.length_c   1.000
_cell.angle_alpha   90.00
_cell.angle_beta   90.00
_cell.angle_gamma   90.00
#
_symmetry.space_group_name_H-M   'P 1'
#
loop_
_entity.id
_entity.type
_entity.pdbx_description
1 polymer ?
#
loop_
_entity_poly.entity_id
_entity_poly.type
_entity_poly.pdbx_seq_one_letter_code
_entity_poly.pdbx_strand_id
1 'polypeptide(L)'
;IDVVYTWVDHENEGWQKEKDQYIKKKSAANNTARFDSSLNELKYSLRSLDLYFYECIHKIYLVTNHGSIPDFIDQSRADLVIINANELLKGISFCSCTFESVLHEIPDLTEDFLYFNDDMLLTAPLSLKDLFDTTGKPIWYQESDKLLRFISSNSYLINPFNLDGQVSKARENTFQQLGLTKKMPPPIGHSPRILNKTYVKKFIGLHPEAIEILRNTLFRSKDTFCFLDAYCYYFSHHLMLNFVKEK
;
A
#
# COMPACT_ATOMS: atom_id res chain seq x y z
N ILE A 1 2.38 -1.46 18.76
CA ILE A 1 2.70 -1.78 17.35
C ILE A 1 3.10 -0.52 16.61
N ASP A 2 4.01 -0.61 15.64
CA ASP A 2 4.32 0.52 14.76
C ASP A 2 3.27 0.66 13.66
N VAL A 3 3.02 1.91 13.25
CA VAL A 3 2.14 2.25 12.15
C VAL A 3 2.96 2.86 11.02
N VAL A 4 2.73 2.43 9.80
CA VAL A 4 3.43 2.95 8.62
C VAL A 4 2.41 3.54 7.65
N TYR A 5 2.57 4.81 7.32
CA TYR A 5 1.84 5.50 6.26
C TYR A 5 2.71 5.69 5.04
N THR A 6 2.11 5.61 3.87
CA THR A 6 2.68 6.16 2.64
C THR A 6 1.88 7.37 2.21
N TRP A 7 2.57 8.47 1.91
CA TRP A 7 1.95 9.72 1.46
C TRP A 7 2.82 10.41 0.41
N VAL A 8 2.19 11.08 -0.52
CA VAL A 8 2.86 11.84 -1.58
C VAL A 8 2.52 13.31 -1.43
N ASP A 9 3.55 14.13 -1.21
CA ASP A 9 3.45 15.56 -1.35
C ASP A 9 3.47 15.93 -2.84
N HIS A 10 2.28 16.08 -3.40
CA HIS A 10 2.11 16.44 -4.81
C HIS A 10 2.43 17.92 -5.10
N GLU A 11 2.53 18.76 -4.06
CA GLU A 11 2.92 20.17 -4.17
C GLU A 11 4.44 20.38 -4.13
N ASN A 12 5.21 19.35 -3.75
CA ASN A 12 6.67 19.40 -3.74
C ASN A 12 7.23 19.65 -5.14
N GLU A 13 7.84 20.81 -5.37
CA GLU A 13 8.35 21.22 -6.69
C GLU A 13 9.42 20.25 -7.23
N GLY A 14 10.28 19.71 -6.37
CA GLY A 14 11.31 18.73 -6.75
C GLY A 14 10.68 17.47 -7.33
N TRP A 15 9.71 16.93 -6.62
CA TRP A 15 8.96 15.76 -7.04
C TRP A 15 8.16 16.00 -8.34
N GLN A 16 7.52 17.17 -8.48
CA GLN A 16 6.81 17.53 -9.71
C GLN A 16 7.77 17.57 -10.91
N LYS A 17 8.93 18.22 -10.76
CA LYS A 17 9.95 18.29 -11.81
C LYS A 17 10.46 16.91 -12.22
N GLU A 18 10.73 16.03 -11.25
CA GLU A 18 11.11 14.64 -11.52
C GLU A 18 10.00 13.90 -12.26
N LYS A 19 8.77 13.93 -11.74
CA LYS A 19 7.62 13.28 -12.38
C LYS A 19 7.48 13.70 -13.84
N ASP A 20 7.53 15.01 -14.12
CA ASP A 20 7.36 15.54 -15.46
C ASP A 20 8.48 15.13 -16.42
N GLN A 21 9.72 15.04 -15.94
CA GLN A 21 10.83 14.55 -16.74
C GLN A 21 10.64 13.10 -17.20
N TYR A 22 10.12 12.25 -16.29
CA TYR A 22 9.87 10.84 -16.61
C TYR A 22 8.61 10.64 -17.45
N ILE A 23 7.56 11.44 -17.28
CA ILE A 23 6.36 11.41 -18.13
C ILE A 23 6.70 11.78 -19.57
N LYS A 24 7.47 12.84 -19.79
CA LYS A 24 7.88 13.28 -21.12
C LYS A 24 8.73 12.23 -21.86
N LYS A 25 9.52 11.45 -21.14
CA LYS A 25 10.34 10.37 -21.71
C LYS A 25 9.54 9.13 -22.08
N LYS A 26 8.43 8.86 -21.41
CA LYS A 26 7.51 7.78 -21.72
C LYS A 26 6.25 8.41 -22.29
N SER A 27 6.01 8.31 -23.58
CA SER A 27 4.78 8.74 -24.27
C SER A 27 3.54 7.93 -23.83
N ALA A 28 3.34 7.80 -22.54
CA ALA A 28 2.30 6.99 -21.96
C ALA A 28 1.17 7.90 -21.46
N ALA A 29 -0.05 7.55 -21.80
CA ALA A 29 -1.27 8.07 -21.19
C ALA A 29 -1.32 7.63 -19.71
N ASN A 30 -0.42 8.17 -18.91
CA ASN A 30 -0.43 7.96 -17.47
C ASN A 30 -1.52 8.87 -16.90
N ASN A 31 -2.54 8.28 -16.33
CA ASN A 31 -3.51 9.04 -15.55
C ASN A 31 -2.80 9.59 -14.31
N THR A 32 -2.34 10.84 -14.42
CA THR A 32 -1.68 11.58 -13.34
C THR A 32 -2.68 12.36 -12.48
N ALA A 33 -3.96 12.33 -12.83
CA ALA A 33 -5.02 13.11 -12.15
C ALA A 33 -5.08 12.83 -10.64
N ARG A 34 -4.70 11.63 -10.20
CA ARG A 34 -4.60 11.28 -8.77
C ARG A 34 -3.54 12.10 -8.00
N PHE A 35 -2.65 12.79 -8.70
CA PHE A 35 -1.62 13.65 -8.11
C PHE A 35 -1.95 15.13 -8.22
N ASP A 36 -3.12 15.48 -8.78
CA ASP A 36 -3.44 16.87 -9.09
C ASP A 36 -4.19 17.58 -7.96
N SER A 37 -4.70 16.82 -6.97
CA SER A 37 -5.39 17.39 -5.80
C SER A 37 -5.33 16.44 -4.61
N SER A 38 -5.35 17.01 -3.42
CA SER A 38 -5.56 16.30 -2.15
C SER A 38 -6.71 16.93 -1.39
N LEU A 39 -7.51 16.12 -0.76
CA LEU A 39 -8.53 16.54 0.19
C LEU A 39 -7.99 16.57 1.63
N ASN A 40 -6.67 16.52 1.81
CA ASN A 40 -5.99 16.34 3.11
C ASN A 40 -6.38 15.03 3.80
N GLU A 41 -6.55 13.96 3.04
CA GLU A 41 -6.99 12.64 3.55
C GLU A 41 -6.08 12.19 4.69
N LEU A 42 -4.77 12.31 4.56
CA LEU A 42 -3.80 11.95 5.59
C LEU A 42 -4.09 12.65 6.93
N LYS A 43 -4.49 13.92 6.91
CA LYS A 43 -4.82 14.68 8.12
C LYS A 43 -5.97 14.04 8.89
N TYR A 44 -7.01 13.63 8.17
CA TYR A 44 -8.17 12.98 8.77
C TYR A 44 -7.86 11.54 9.17
N SER A 45 -7.06 10.85 8.38
CA SER A 45 -6.59 9.51 8.69
C SER A 45 -5.80 9.48 10.01
N LEU A 46 -4.80 10.36 10.17
CA LEU A 46 -4.02 10.47 11.41
C LEU A 46 -4.89 10.84 12.61
N ARG A 47 -5.86 11.75 12.44
CA ARG A 47 -6.82 12.09 13.52
C ARG A 47 -7.68 10.90 13.90
N SER A 48 -8.13 10.10 12.93
CA SER A 48 -8.89 8.90 13.20
C SER A 48 -8.05 7.84 13.92
N LEU A 49 -6.78 7.74 13.57
CA LEU A 49 -5.82 6.87 14.24
C LEU A 49 -5.62 7.28 15.71
N ASP A 50 -5.39 8.57 15.95
CA ASP A 50 -5.25 9.11 17.32
C ASP A 50 -6.53 8.91 18.15
N LEU A 51 -7.72 9.04 17.53
CA LEU A 51 -8.99 8.89 18.23
C LEU A 51 -9.31 7.43 18.57
N TYR A 52 -8.96 6.49 17.71
CA TYR A 52 -9.48 5.12 17.79
C TYR A 52 -8.43 4.04 18.03
N PHE A 53 -7.12 4.36 17.97
CA PHE A 53 -6.07 3.36 18.09
C PHE A 53 -4.83 3.82 18.88
N TYR A 54 -4.78 5.06 19.39
CA TYR A 54 -3.61 5.70 19.98
C TYR A 54 -2.89 4.83 21.03
N GLU A 55 -3.61 4.21 21.95
CA GLU A 55 -3.02 3.42 23.05
C GLU A 55 -2.24 2.19 22.58
N CYS A 56 -2.44 1.74 21.34
CA CYS A 56 -1.76 0.60 20.75
C CYS A 56 -0.51 1.00 19.96
N ILE A 57 -0.28 2.31 19.74
CA ILE A 57 0.79 2.82 18.88
C ILE A 57 2.09 2.92 19.68
N HIS A 58 3.17 2.41 19.09
CA HIS A 58 4.53 2.66 19.58
C HIS A 58 5.16 3.82 18.79
N LYS A 59 5.19 3.74 17.46
CA LYS A 59 5.66 4.79 16.56
C LYS A 59 4.81 4.87 15.30
N ILE A 60 4.77 6.05 14.69
CA ILE A 60 4.18 6.31 13.38
C ILE A 60 5.33 6.65 12.43
N TYR A 61 5.51 5.86 11.39
CA TYR A 61 6.44 6.14 10.30
C TYR A 61 5.66 6.70 9.11
N LEU A 62 5.95 7.93 8.73
CA LEU A 62 5.37 8.58 7.57
C LEU A 62 6.39 8.55 6.42
N VAL A 63 6.17 7.67 5.46
CA VAL A 63 7.01 7.50 4.27
C VAL A 63 6.56 8.49 3.22
N THR A 64 7.40 9.48 2.91
CA THR A 64 7.06 10.60 2.03
C THR A 64 8.08 10.76 0.90
N ASN A 65 7.64 11.28 -0.23
CA ASN A 65 8.56 11.67 -1.31
C ASN A 65 9.48 12.81 -0.83
N HIS A 66 10.76 12.72 -1.13
CA HIS A 66 11.81 13.69 -0.75
C HIS A 66 11.86 14.02 0.76
N GLY A 67 11.26 13.22 1.63
CA GLY A 67 11.18 13.53 3.04
C GLY A 67 10.28 14.72 3.36
N SER A 68 9.33 15.05 2.49
CA SER A 68 8.36 16.13 2.70
C SER A 68 7.56 15.92 3.98
N ILE A 69 7.30 17.01 4.69
CA ILE A 69 6.52 17.01 5.92
C ILE A 69 5.24 17.81 5.67
N PRO A 70 4.03 17.21 5.83
CA PRO A 70 2.79 17.97 5.70
C PRO A 70 2.72 19.14 6.70
N ASP A 71 2.19 20.27 6.28
CA ASP A 71 2.09 21.50 7.07
C ASP A 71 1.26 21.38 8.35
N PHE A 72 0.33 20.43 8.38
CA PHE A 72 -0.54 20.14 9.52
C PHE A 72 0.10 19.18 10.55
N ILE A 73 1.32 18.69 10.31
CA ILE A 73 2.02 17.78 11.21
C ILE A 73 2.71 18.58 12.32
N ASP A 74 2.43 18.20 13.57
CA ASP A 74 3.22 18.66 14.72
C ASP A 74 4.56 17.90 14.76
N GLN A 75 5.63 18.56 14.34
CA GLN A 75 6.97 18.00 14.30
C GLN A 75 7.58 17.76 15.69
N SER A 76 6.98 18.29 16.75
CA SER A 76 7.40 17.98 18.14
C SER A 76 6.88 16.64 18.67
N ARG A 77 6.03 15.98 17.91
CA ARG A 77 5.46 14.67 18.26
C ARG A 77 6.54 13.60 18.29
N ALA A 78 6.85 13.09 19.50
CA ALA A 78 7.97 12.19 19.74
C ALA A 78 7.81 10.78 19.12
N ASP A 79 6.57 10.37 18.84
CA ASP A 79 6.25 9.08 18.26
C ASP A 79 6.16 9.11 16.71
N LEU A 80 6.40 10.27 16.07
CA LEU A 80 6.37 10.41 14.62
C LEU A 80 7.78 10.43 14.03
N VAL A 81 7.99 9.60 13.00
CA VAL A 81 9.25 9.50 12.26
C VAL A 81 8.98 9.72 10.77
N ILE A 82 9.65 10.69 10.17
CA ILE A 82 9.56 10.93 8.72
C ILE A 82 10.62 10.09 8.01
N ILE A 83 10.20 9.36 6.98
CA ILE A 83 11.07 8.51 6.14
C ILE A 83 11.06 9.03 4.72
N ASN A 84 12.24 9.30 4.17
CA ASN A 84 12.38 9.64 2.76
C ASN A 84 12.19 8.37 1.90
N ALA A 85 11.12 8.33 1.13
CA ALA A 85 10.75 7.20 0.30
C ALA A 85 11.82 6.87 -0.76
N ASN A 86 12.48 7.89 -1.32
CA ASN A 86 13.51 7.71 -2.34
C ASN A 86 14.78 7.08 -1.75
N GLU A 87 15.15 7.45 -0.52
CA GLU A 87 16.28 6.83 0.19
C GLU A 87 15.98 5.39 0.58
N LEU A 88 14.77 5.12 1.06
CA LEU A 88 14.34 3.77 1.42
C LEU A 88 14.35 2.84 0.20
N LEU A 89 13.84 3.31 -0.95
CA LEU A 89 13.83 2.57 -2.21
C LEU A 89 15.23 2.50 -2.86
N LYS A 90 16.13 3.42 -2.53
CA LYS A 90 17.40 3.66 -3.25
C LYS A 90 17.18 3.98 -4.73
N GLY A 91 16.10 4.70 -5.02
CA GLY A 91 15.68 5.01 -6.37
C GLY A 91 14.45 5.90 -6.40
N ILE A 92 13.89 6.06 -7.59
CA ILE A 92 12.71 6.90 -7.86
C ILE A 92 11.56 6.04 -8.34
N SER A 93 10.38 6.26 -7.78
CA SER A 93 9.14 5.67 -8.25
C SER A 93 7.96 6.59 -7.96
N PHE A 94 6.92 6.48 -8.80
CA PHE A 94 5.61 7.12 -8.65
C PHE A 94 4.52 6.04 -8.51
N CYS A 95 4.92 4.81 -8.16
CA CYS A 95 4.07 3.64 -8.01
C CYS A 95 4.03 3.21 -6.54
N SER A 96 2.85 3.20 -5.92
CA SER A 96 2.70 2.77 -4.52
C SER A 96 3.14 1.32 -4.30
N CYS A 97 2.87 0.41 -5.25
CA CYS A 97 3.27 -0.99 -5.13
C CYS A 97 4.80 -1.17 -4.99
N THR A 98 5.58 -0.24 -5.59
CA THR A 98 7.03 -0.22 -5.44
C THR A 98 7.42 0.09 -3.99
N PHE A 99 6.83 1.12 -3.39
CA PHE A 99 7.11 1.48 -2.00
C PHE A 99 6.62 0.43 -1.01
N GLU A 100 5.48 -0.19 -1.25
CA GLU A 100 4.97 -1.30 -0.44
C GLU A 100 5.98 -2.44 -0.31
N SER A 101 6.80 -2.69 -1.34
CA SER A 101 7.82 -3.75 -1.35
C SER A 101 9.05 -3.47 -0.49
N VAL A 102 9.26 -2.23 -0.04
CA VAL A 102 10.44 -1.80 0.74
C VAL A 102 10.11 -1.36 2.17
N LEU A 103 8.85 -1.24 2.55
CA LEU A 103 8.45 -0.77 3.89
C LEU A 103 9.08 -1.56 5.03
N HIS A 104 9.30 -2.86 4.85
CA HIS A 104 9.95 -3.73 5.83
C HIS A 104 11.44 -3.39 6.06
N GLU A 105 12.04 -2.54 5.23
CA GLU A 105 13.43 -2.07 5.35
C GLU A 105 13.55 -0.81 6.22
N ILE A 106 12.42 -0.22 6.68
CA ILE A 106 12.42 0.92 7.61
C ILE A 106 13.24 0.57 8.86
N PRO A 107 14.23 1.40 9.24
CA PRO A 107 15.01 1.19 10.46
C PRO A 107 14.13 1.18 11.71
N ASP A 108 14.49 0.36 12.68
CA ASP A 108 13.81 0.24 13.99
C ASP A 108 12.31 -0.12 13.95
N LEU A 109 11.76 -0.45 12.77
CA LEU A 109 10.38 -0.90 12.63
C LEU A 109 10.17 -2.22 13.36
N THR A 110 9.05 -2.34 14.09
CA THR A 110 8.64 -3.59 14.76
C THR A 110 8.43 -4.74 13.77
N GLU A 111 8.51 -5.98 14.24
CA GLU A 111 8.37 -7.18 13.41
C GLU A 111 7.03 -7.23 12.70
N ASP A 112 5.94 -6.99 13.45
CA ASP A 112 4.62 -6.73 12.91
C ASP A 112 4.35 -5.23 12.93
N PHE A 113 3.83 -4.69 11.84
CA PHE A 113 3.48 -3.28 11.72
C PHE A 113 2.16 -3.11 10.97
N LEU A 114 1.44 -2.05 11.29
CA LEU A 114 0.15 -1.73 10.68
C LEU A 114 0.36 -0.73 9.54
N TYR A 115 0.07 -1.15 8.32
CA TYR A 115 0.21 -0.32 7.13
C TYR A 115 -1.09 0.38 6.76
N PHE A 116 -0.99 1.67 6.49
CA PHE A 116 -2.06 2.54 5.99
C PHE A 116 -1.68 3.21 4.68
N ASN A 117 -2.64 3.35 3.77
CA ASN A 117 -2.61 4.44 2.80
C ASN A 117 -3.12 5.71 3.46
N ASP A 118 -2.81 6.86 2.88
CA ASP A 118 -3.20 8.18 3.36
C ASP A 118 -4.73 8.42 3.37
N ASP A 119 -5.47 7.70 2.52
CA ASP A 119 -6.92 7.78 2.36
C ASP A 119 -7.72 6.76 3.21
N MET A 120 -7.06 5.98 4.06
CA MET A 120 -7.73 5.04 4.97
C MET A 120 -8.09 5.72 6.29
N LEU A 121 -9.36 5.65 6.70
CA LEU A 121 -9.86 6.24 7.95
C LEU A 121 -10.46 5.17 8.86
N LEU A 122 -10.15 5.26 10.15
CA LEU A 122 -10.86 4.50 11.18
C LEU A 122 -12.17 5.23 11.52
N THR A 123 -13.26 4.50 11.54
CA THR A 123 -14.60 5.02 11.85
C THR A 123 -15.15 4.52 13.19
N ALA A 124 -14.41 3.64 13.86
CA ALA A 124 -14.72 3.06 15.15
C ALA A 124 -13.43 2.66 15.88
N PRO A 125 -13.49 2.46 17.22
CA PRO A 125 -12.35 1.95 17.98
C PRO A 125 -11.80 0.65 17.39
N LEU A 126 -10.48 0.61 17.22
CA LEU A 126 -9.72 -0.55 16.75
C LEU A 126 -8.84 -1.06 17.88
N SER A 127 -8.68 -2.36 17.99
CA SER A 127 -7.83 -3.01 18.97
C SER A 127 -6.94 -4.07 18.32
N LEU A 128 -5.92 -4.53 19.04
CA LEU A 128 -5.08 -5.63 18.54
C LEU A 128 -5.85 -6.93 18.29
N LYS A 129 -7.00 -7.13 18.96
CA LYS A 129 -7.87 -8.30 18.73
C LYS A 129 -8.61 -8.24 17.39
N ASP A 130 -8.72 -7.07 16.79
CA ASP A 130 -9.30 -6.90 15.46
C ASP A 130 -8.25 -7.12 14.36
N LEU A 131 -6.97 -7.06 14.72
CA LEU A 131 -5.83 -7.18 13.82
C LEU A 131 -5.16 -8.55 13.86
N PHE A 132 -5.32 -9.28 14.98
CA PHE A 132 -4.74 -10.61 15.17
C PHE A 132 -5.79 -11.57 15.72
N ASP A 133 -5.75 -12.82 15.25
CA ASP A 133 -6.58 -13.87 15.82
C ASP A 133 -6.05 -14.35 17.19
N THR A 134 -6.77 -15.28 17.80
CA THR A 134 -6.38 -15.86 19.11
C THR A 134 -5.09 -16.66 19.08
N THR A 135 -4.55 -16.97 17.90
CA THR A 135 -3.27 -17.66 17.69
C THR A 135 -2.13 -16.67 17.34
N GLY A 136 -2.41 -15.37 17.32
CA GLY A 136 -1.45 -14.30 16.97
C GLY A 136 -1.22 -14.15 15.46
N LYS A 137 -2.08 -14.72 14.61
CA LYS A 137 -1.97 -14.53 13.16
C LYS A 137 -2.68 -13.26 12.73
N PRO A 138 -2.10 -12.49 11.79
CA PRO A 138 -2.75 -11.34 11.22
C PRO A 138 -4.12 -11.66 10.59
N ILE A 139 -5.07 -10.76 10.81
CA ILE A 139 -6.39 -10.79 10.19
C ILE A 139 -6.39 -9.77 9.05
N TRP A 140 -6.82 -10.21 7.87
CA TRP A 140 -6.98 -9.33 6.71
C TRP A 140 -8.43 -9.34 6.25
N TYR A 141 -8.93 -8.16 5.90
CA TYR A 141 -10.31 -7.99 5.48
C TYR A 141 -10.42 -8.09 3.96
N GLN A 142 -11.42 -8.85 3.49
CA GLN A 142 -11.75 -8.95 2.08
C GLN A 142 -12.97 -8.11 1.78
N GLU A 143 -13.02 -7.54 0.58
CA GLU A 143 -14.23 -6.91 0.05
C GLU A 143 -15.41 -7.87 0.12
N SER A 144 -16.45 -7.49 0.86
CA SER A 144 -17.62 -8.36 1.12
C SER A 144 -18.73 -8.17 0.09
N ASP A 145 -18.84 -6.97 -0.49
CA ASP A 145 -19.88 -6.65 -1.46
C ASP A 145 -19.62 -7.36 -2.79
N LYS A 146 -20.58 -8.20 -3.21
CA LYS A 146 -20.47 -8.96 -4.46
C LYS A 146 -20.44 -8.06 -5.70
N LEU A 147 -21.19 -6.95 -5.66
CA LEU A 147 -21.26 -6.00 -6.77
C LEU A 147 -19.95 -5.19 -6.86
N LEU A 148 -19.44 -4.69 -5.74
CA LEU A 148 -18.17 -3.99 -5.69
C LEU A 148 -17.02 -4.91 -6.11
N ARG A 149 -17.02 -6.17 -5.65
CA ARG A 149 -16.04 -7.17 -6.12
C ARG A 149 -16.13 -7.43 -7.61
N PHE A 150 -17.35 -7.52 -8.16
CA PHE A 150 -17.54 -7.71 -9.60
C PHE A 150 -17.03 -6.50 -10.38
N ILE A 151 -17.38 -5.28 -9.99
CA ILE A 151 -16.93 -4.04 -10.61
C ILE A 151 -15.40 -3.93 -10.51
N SER A 152 -14.84 -4.10 -9.33
CA SER A 152 -13.39 -4.03 -9.08
C SER A 152 -12.60 -5.06 -9.89
N SER A 153 -13.10 -6.29 -9.97
CA SER A 153 -12.43 -7.36 -10.73
C SER A 153 -12.56 -7.21 -12.25
N ASN A 154 -13.56 -6.45 -12.73
CA ASN A 154 -13.85 -6.28 -14.14
C ASN A 154 -13.69 -4.85 -14.65
N SER A 155 -13.16 -3.95 -13.82
CA SER A 155 -13.05 -2.53 -14.15
C SER A 155 -12.22 -2.28 -15.43
N TYR A 156 -11.25 -3.14 -15.75
CA TYR A 156 -10.50 -3.09 -17.00
C TYR A 156 -11.40 -3.33 -18.24
N LEU A 157 -12.37 -4.24 -18.13
CA LEU A 157 -13.32 -4.52 -19.22
C LEU A 157 -14.33 -3.37 -19.40
N ILE A 158 -14.68 -2.70 -18.30
CA ILE A 158 -15.61 -1.57 -18.30
C ILE A 158 -14.91 -0.31 -18.82
N ASN A 159 -13.71 -0.02 -18.33
CA ASN A 159 -12.90 1.11 -18.77
C ASN A 159 -11.40 0.81 -18.66
N PRO A 160 -10.80 0.24 -19.73
CA PRO A 160 -9.39 -0.20 -19.70
C PRO A 160 -8.39 0.96 -19.64
N PHE A 161 -8.85 2.19 -19.86
CA PHE A 161 -7.98 3.38 -19.88
C PHE A 161 -7.96 4.14 -18.55
N ASN A 162 -8.86 3.83 -17.62
CA ASN A 162 -8.83 4.45 -16.31
C ASN A 162 -7.87 3.73 -15.34
N LEU A 163 -7.57 4.36 -14.21
CA LEU A 163 -6.65 3.83 -13.22
C LEU A 163 -7.15 2.50 -12.63
N ASP A 164 -8.45 2.41 -12.32
CA ASP A 164 -9.05 1.21 -11.73
C ASP A 164 -8.96 0.01 -12.67
N GLY A 165 -9.18 0.24 -13.98
CA GLY A 165 -8.98 -0.78 -15.00
C GLY A 165 -7.52 -1.25 -15.07
N GLN A 166 -6.56 -0.33 -14.97
CA GLN A 166 -5.14 -0.68 -14.96
C GLN A 166 -4.78 -1.50 -13.72
N VAL A 167 -5.29 -1.15 -12.53
CA VAL A 167 -5.07 -1.89 -11.29
C VAL A 167 -5.67 -3.29 -11.36
N SER A 168 -6.91 -3.41 -11.83
CA SER A 168 -7.57 -4.71 -11.99
C SER A 168 -6.77 -5.64 -12.92
N LYS A 169 -6.27 -5.11 -14.04
CA LYS A 169 -5.47 -5.90 -14.98
C LYS A 169 -4.08 -6.22 -14.43
N ALA A 170 -3.44 -5.30 -13.74
CA ALA A 170 -2.17 -5.53 -13.06
C ALA A 170 -2.29 -6.67 -12.04
N ARG A 171 -3.37 -6.67 -11.27
CA ARG A 171 -3.68 -7.73 -10.31
C ARG A 171 -3.87 -9.08 -11.00
N GLU A 172 -4.64 -9.15 -12.08
CA GLU A 172 -4.80 -10.36 -12.87
C GLU A 172 -3.46 -10.88 -13.39
N ASN A 173 -2.65 -10.02 -14.00
CA ASN A 173 -1.32 -10.36 -14.52
C ASN A 173 -0.38 -10.85 -13.39
N THR A 174 -0.45 -10.21 -12.20
CA THR A 174 0.31 -10.67 -11.02
C THR A 174 -0.05 -12.09 -10.64
N PHE A 175 -1.33 -12.44 -10.56
CA PHE A 175 -1.74 -13.80 -10.22
C PHE A 175 -1.40 -14.81 -11.33
N GLN A 176 -1.41 -14.41 -12.59
CA GLN A 176 -0.92 -15.27 -13.68
C GLN A 176 0.57 -15.56 -13.54
N GLN A 177 1.39 -14.56 -13.19
CA GLN A 177 2.83 -14.75 -12.93
C GLN A 177 3.08 -15.70 -11.73
N LEU A 178 2.18 -15.72 -10.75
CA LEU A 178 2.22 -16.64 -9.63
C LEU A 178 1.67 -18.05 -9.96
N GLY A 179 1.32 -18.31 -11.22
CA GLY A 179 0.76 -19.61 -11.66
C GLY A 179 -0.70 -19.83 -11.29
N LEU A 180 -1.42 -18.77 -10.90
CA LEU A 180 -2.80 -18.83 -10.43
C LEU A 180 -3.78 -18.47 -11.54
N THR A 181 -3.96 -19.39 -12.49
CA THR A 181 -4.74 -19.12 -13.70
C THR A 181 -6.24 -19.47 -13.60
N LYS A 182 -6.64 -20.29 -12.63
CA LYS A 182 -8.01 -20.87 -12.62
C LYS A 182 -9.05 -20.03 -11.88
N LYS A 183 -8.68 -19.24 -10.89
CA LYS A 183 -9.60 -18.40 -10.13
C LYS A 183 -8.82 -17.31 -9.39
N MET A 184 -9.04 -16.06 -9.77
CA MET A 184 -8.50 -14.94 -9.01
C MET A 184 -9.10 -14.91 -7.59
N PRO A 185 -8.27 -14.69 -6.56
CA PRO A 185 -8.79 -14.46 -5.21
C PRO A 185 -9.61 -13.15 -5.17
N PRO A 186 -10.55 -13.03 -4.23
CA PRO A 186 -11.26 -11.77 -4.03
C PRO A 186 -10.30 -10.61 -3.80
N PRO A 187 -10.67 -9.38 -4.16
CA PRO A 187 -9.89 -8.21 -3.79
C PRO A 187 -9.74 -8.10 -2.28
N ILE A 188 -8.58 -7.64 -1.84
CA ILE A 188 -8.38 -7.25 -0.45
C ILE A 188 -9.16 -5.96 -0.22
N GLY A 189 -9.85 -5.85 0.91
CA GLY A 189 -10.54 -4.64 1.32
C GLY A 189 -9.57 -3.44 1.40
N HIS A 190 -10.07 -2.24 1.14
CA HIS A 190 -9.31 -1.01 1.29
C HIS A 190 -9.29 -0.59 2.77
N SER A 191 -8.54 -1.33 3.56
CA SER A 191 -8.45 -1.23 5.02
C SER A 191 -7.01 -1.35 5.49
N PRO A 192 -6.69 -0.87 6.71
CA PRO A 192 -5.37 -1.05 7.31
C PRO A 192 -4.97 -2.53 7.40
N ARG A 193 -3.68 -2.81 7.22
CA ARG A 193 -3.18 -4.20 7.10
C ARG A 193 -1.96 -4.43 7.95
N ILE A 194 -1.97 -5.52 8.70
CA ILE A 194 -0.76 -5.99 9.36
C ILE A 194 0.18 -6.62 8.33
N LEU A 195 1.40 -6.12 8.31
CA LEU A 195 2.51 -6.72 7.59
C LEU A 195 3.55 -7.22 8.60
N ASN A 196 4.26 -8.29 8.24
CA ASN A 196 5.33 -8.87 9.07
C ASN A 196 6.64 -8.82 8.29
N LYS A 197 7.69 -8.27 8.90
CA LYS A 197 9.01 -8.07 8.24
C LYS A 197 9.62 -9.38 7.74
N THR A 198 9.58 -10.42 8.55
CA THR A 198 10.12 -11.74 8.19
C THR A 198 9.35 -12.35 7.04
N TYR A 199 8.02 -12.23 7.05
CA TYR A 199 7.18 -12.76 5.97
C TYR A 199 7.37 -11.98 4.68
N VAL A 200 7.49 -10.65 4.75
CA VAL A 200 7.80 -9.81 3.59
C VAL A 200 9.15 -10.22 2.97
N LYS A 201 10.21 -10.36 3.79
CA LYS A 201 11.52 -10.82 3.33
C LYS A 201 11.45 -12.21 2.68
N LYS A 202 10.72 -13.14 3.28
CA LYS A 202 10.52 -14.47 2.74
C LYS A 202 9.83 -14.42 1.38
N PHE A 203 8.77 -13.62 1.25
CA PHE A 203 8.04 -13.46 -0.01
C PHE A 203 8.92 -12.88 -1.12
N ILE A 204 9.69 -11.85 -0.81
CA ILE A 204 10.67 -11.23 -1.74
C ILE A 204 11.69 -12.26 -2.21
N GLY A 205 12.22 -13.06 -1.29
CA GLY A 205 13.19 -14.12 -1.61
C GLY A 205 12.64 -15.24 -2.49
N LEU A 206 11.32 -15.45 -2.51
CA LEU A 206 10.66 -16.42 -3.38
C LEU A 206 10.37 -15.88 -4.79
N HIS A 207 10.33 -14.56 -4.96
CA HIS A 207 9.96 -13.89 -6.21
C HIS A 207 10.97 -12.79 -6.61
N PRO A 208 12.29 -13.06 -6.60
CA PRO A 208 13.32 -12.03 -6.73
C PRO A 208 13.21 -11.25 -8.05
N GLU A 209 12.95 -11.93 -9.16
CA GLU A 209 12.82 -11.30 -10.49
C GLU A 209 11.62 -10.35 -10.57
N ALA A 210 10.46 -10.78 -10.07
CA ALA A 210 9.26 -9.94 -10.05
C ALA A 210 9.43 -8.69 -9.16
N ILE A 211 10.13 -8.84 -8.03
CA ILE A 211 10.41 -7.75 -7.12
C ILE A 211 11.46 -6.78 -7.71
N GLU A 212 12.47 -7.28 -8.40
CA GLU A 212 13.45 -6.43 -9.09
C GLU A 212 12.75 -5.57 -10.16
N ILE A 213 11.90 -6.17 -10.98
CA ILE A 213 11.10 -5.44 -11.98
C ILE A 213 10.20 -4.40 -11.30
N LEU A 214 9.53 -4.78 -10.20
CA LEU A 214 8.67 -3.88 -9.44
C LEU A 214 9.44 -2.69 -8.88
N ARG A 215 10.60 -2.90 -8.27
CA ARG A 215 11.43 -1.85 -7.67
C ARG A 215 11.99 -0.86 -8.71
N ASN A 216 12.07 -1.29 -9.97
CA ASN A 216 12.42 -0.43 -11.10
C ASN A 216 11.20 0.15 -11.84
N THR A 217 9.98 -0.09 -11.34
CA THR A 217 8.75 0.42 -11.95
C THR A 217 8.54 1.88 -11.55
N LEU A 218 8.55 2.78 -12.54
CA LEU A 218 8.35 4.22 -12.32
C LEU A 218 6.86 4.57 -12.12
N PHE A 219 6.00 4.06 -12.97
CA PHE A 219 4.57 4.37 -12.95
C PHE A 219 3.74 3.09 -12.96
N ARG A 220 2.61 3.12 -12.28
CA ARG A 220 1.66 2.03 -12.28
C ARG A 220 1.11 1.81 -13.69
N SER A 221 1.04 0.56 -14.11
CA SER A 221 0.48 0.11 -15.36
C SER A 221 -0.25 -1.23 -15.17
N LYS A 222 -0.88 -1.71 -16.22
CA LYS A 222 -1.48 -3.06 -16.25
C LYS A 222 -0.46 -4.20 -16.02
N ASP A 223 0.82 -3.92 -16.20
CA ASP A 223 1.90 -4.91 -16.06
C ASP A 223 2.62 -4.78 -14.70
N THR A 224 2.18 -3.87 -13.83
CA THR A 224 2.74 -3.69 -12.49
C THR A 224 2.44 -4.90 -11.62
N PHE A 225 3.45 -5.43 -10.94
CA PHE A 225 3.27 -6.48 -9.95
C PHE A 225 2.59 -5.91 -8.70
N CYS A 226 1.39 -6.40 -8.37
CA CYS A 226 0.61 -5.96 -7.21
C CYS A 226 1.13 -6.65 -5.94
N PHE A 227 2.11 -6.03 -5.29
CA PHE A 227 2.87 -6.61 -4.19
C PHE A 227 1.99 -7.10 -3.03
N LEU A 228 1.13 -6.24 -2.51
CA LEU A 228 0.28 -6.59 -1.35
C LEU A 228 -0.73 -7.70 -1.68
N ASP A 229 -1.35 -7.66 -2.86
CA ASP A 229 -2.26 -8.74 -3.30
C ASP A 229 -1.53 -10.09 -3.38
N ALA A 230 -0.34 -10.10 -3.97
CA ALA A 230 0.49 -11.29 -4.12
C ALA A 230 0.96 -11.84 -2.77
N TYR A 231 1.47 -10.96 -1.91
CA TYR A 231 1.91 -11.29 -0.54
C TYR A 231 0.77 -11.89 0.27
N CYS A 232 -0.37 -11.21 0.29
CA CYS A 232 -1.54 -11.62 1.04
C CYS A 232 -2.06 -12.99 0.58
N TYR A 233 -2.17 -13.18 -0.74
CA TYR A 233 -2.59 -14.45 -1.29
C TYR A 233 -1.63 -15.57 -0.91
N TYR A 234 -0.33 -15.37 -1.06
CA TYR A 234 0.68 -16.35 -0.72
C TYR A 234 0.55 -16.83 0.73
N PHE A 235 0.48 -15.90 1.69
CA PHE A 235 0.43 -16.26 3.10
C PHE A 235 -0.94 -16.77 3.55
N SER A 236 -2.03 -16.38 2.91
CA SER A 236 -3.35 -16.97 3.20
C SER A 236 -3.41 -18.45 2.86
N HIS A 237 -2.82 -18.84 1.75
CA HIS A 237 -2.75 -20.25 1.34
C HIS A 237 -1.82 -21.07 2.22
N HIS A 238 -0.83 -20.48 2.83
CA HIS A 238 0.09 -21.14 3.75
C HIS A 238 -0.33 -21.02 5.22
N LEU A 239 -1.61 -20.69 5.49
CA LEU A 239 -2.22 -20.60 6.83
C LEU A 239 -1.53 -19.60 7.78
N MET A 240 -0.87 -18.59 7.25
CA MET A 240 -0.19 -17.56 8.05
C MET A 240 -1.02 -16.28 8.21
N LEU A 241 -2.08 -16.12 7.43
CA LEU A 241 -3.04 -15.01 7.52
C LEU A 241 -4.46 -15.57 7.55
N ASN A 242 -5.36 -14.90 8.25
CA ASN A 242 -6.77 -15.18 8.23
C ASN A 242 -7.52 -14.11 7.45
N PHE A 243 -8.39 -14.52 6.54
CA PHE A 243 -9.32 -13.63 5.87
C PHE A 243 -10.65 -13.58 6.59
N VAL A 244 -11.09 -12.40 6.92
CA VAL A 244 -12.41 -12.12 7.46
C VAL A 244 -13.16 -11.27 6.44
N LYS A 245 -14.44 -11.57 6.22
CA LYS A 245 -15.30 -10.71 5.41
C LYS A 245 -15.60 -9.44 6.20
N GLU A 246 -15.45 -8.29 5.56
CA GLU A 246 -15.99 -7.04 6.12
C GLU A 246 -17.48 -7.23 6.41
N LYS A 247 -17.90 -6.79 7.60
CA LYS A 247 -19.30 -6.90 8.02
C LYS A 247 -20.10 -5.72 7.48
#